data_39724a49c107ac7b409b973473b94c48
#
_entry.id   39724a49c107ac7b409b973473b94c48
#
_cell.length_a   1.000
_cell.length_b   1.000
_cell.length_c   1.000
_cell.angle_alpha   90.00
_cell.angle_beta   90.00
_cell.angle_gamma   90.00
#
_symmetry.space_group_name_H-M   'P 1'
#
loop_
_entity.id
_entity.type
_entity.pdbx_description
1 polymer ?
#
loop_
_entity_poly.entity_id
_entity_poly.type
_entity_poly.pdbx_seq_one_letter_code
_entity_poly.pdbx_strand_id
1 'polypeptide(L)'
;DPDLPWKTGGDYILLCMQKVGDASLRGRDVFAWTEDTVNEIRKHTNRKIIIRPHPLYRKSALHNKLKEKVLAVADVHWQEADLTEPDFVTIAEQLNNAWCTVTYSSGTGIDAVINGVPNVACDTGSMVYDVSSTDIAEIENPFRGDKKQWTNKIAHCQWSIEEFESGECWQHVNKILYG
;
A
#
# COMPACT_ATOMS: atom_id res chain seq x y z
N ASP A 1 16.65 2.61 4.22
CA ASP A 1 17.40 3.78 4.66
C ASP A 1 16.41 4.85 5.16
N PRO A 2 16.44 5.22 6.46
CA PRO A 2 15.53 6.22 7.02
C PRO A 2 15.66 7.59 6.38
N ASP A 3 16.82 7.89 5.81
CA ASP A 3 17.12 9.18 5.18
C ASP A 3 16.87 9.17 3.66
N LEU A 4 16.29 8.09 3.11
CA LEU A 4 15.98 8.06 1.69
C LEU A 4 14.98 9.18 1.33
N PRO A 5 15.35 10.11 0.40
CA PRO A 5 14.48 11.21 0.05
C PRO A 5 13.19 10.74 -0.64
N TRP A 6 12.14 11.54 -0.54
CA TRP A 6 10.92 11.30 -1.29
C TRP A 6 11.16 11.43 -2.79
N LYS A 7 10.60 10.50 -3.55
CA LYS A 7 10.55 10.59 -5.00
C LYS A 7 9.63 11.74 -5.43
N THR A 8 10.08 12.49 -6.42
CA THR A 8 9.34 13.62 -7.01
C THR A 8 8.93 13.35 -8.46
N GLY A 9 9.19 12.13 -8.96
CA GLY A 9 8.82 11.67 -10.29
C GLY A 9 8.16 10.32 -10.23
N GLY A 10 7.48 9.95 -11.31
CA GLY A 10 6.80 8.66 -11.47
C GLY A 10 5.69 8.75 -12.52
N ASP A 11 5.39 7.62 -13.14
CA ASP A 11 4.53 7.55 -14.33
C ASP A 11 3.07 7.22 -13.99
N TYR A 12 2.82 6.60 -12.82
CA TYR A 12 1.51 6.07 -12.50
C TYR A 12 1.20 6.08 -10.99
N ILE A 13 -0.08 5.99 -10.70
CA ILE A 13 -0.61 5.70 -9.37
C ILE A 13 -0.67 4.18 -9.19
N LEU A 14 -0.11 3.64 -8.12
CA LEU A 14 -0.20 2.23 -7.79
C LEU A 14 -1.28 2.01 -6.72
N LEU A 15 -2.45 1.52 -7.11
CA LEU A 15 -3.53 1.16 -6.20
C LEU A 15 -3.36 -0.30 -5.74
N CYS A 16 -3.01 -0.50 -4.47
CA CYS A 16 -2.80 -1.82 -3.89
C CYS A 16 -4.05 -2.29 -3.16
N MET A 17 -4.67 -3.36 -3.67
CA MET A 17 -5.84 -3.96 -3.03
C MET A 17 -5.45 -4.71 -1.76
N GLN A 18 -6.32 -4.66 -0.76
CA GLN A 18 -6.23 -5.48 0.44
C GLN A 18 -6.70 -6.92 0.14
N LYS A 19 -6.28 -7.88 0.97
CA LYS A 19 -6.81 -9.24 0.91
C LYS A 19 -8.31 -9.25 1.20
N VAL A 20 -9.08 -10.00 0.41
CA VAL A 20 -10.53 -10.18 0.65
C VAL A 20 -10.76 -10.82 2.01
N GLY A 21 -11.65 -10.23 2.80
CA GLY A 21 -11.98 -10.73 4.15
C GLY A 21 -10.89 -10.49 5.19
N ASP A 22 -9.91 -9.63 4.91
CA ASP A 22 -8.91 -9.23 5.90
C ASP A 22 -9.57 -8.47 7.06
N ALA A 23 -9.16 -8.81 8.29
CA ALA A 23 -9.72 -8.20 9.50
C ALA A 23 -9.51 -6.68 9.55
N SER A 24 -8.43 -6.18 8.95
CA SER A 24 -8.13 -4.75 8.87
C SER A 24 -9.14 -3.94 8.03
N LEU A 25 -9.89 -4.62 7.15
CA LEU A 25 -11.00 -4.00 6.40
C LEU A 25 -12.21 -3.68 7.30
N ARG A 26 -12.29 -4.24 8.50
CA ARG A 26 -13.40 -4.02 9.44
C ARG A 26 -14.79 -4.25 8.80
N GLY A 27 -14.88 -5.28 7.95
CA GLY A 27 -16.10 -5.64 7.21
C GLY A 27 -16.35 -4.83 5.95
N ARG A 28 -15.46 -3.91 5.56
CA ARG A 28 -15.59 -3.18 4.30
C ARG A 28 -15.38 -4.12 3.11
N ASP A 29 -16.22 -3.98 2.11
CA ASP A 29 -16.06 -4.68 0.83
C ASP A 29 -14.89 -4.08 0.05
N VAL A 30 -13.83 -4.87 -0.13
CA VAL A 30 -12.62 -4.44 -0.85
C VAL A 30 -12.91 -4.18 -2.34
N PHE A 31 -13.89 -4.85 -2.94
CA PHE A 31 -14.24 -4.63 -4.35
C PHE A 31 -14.92 -3.28 -4.54
N ALA A 32 -15.92 -2.98 -3.69
CA ALA A 32 -16.58 -1.68 -3.70
C ALA A 32 -15.58 -0.56 -3.39
N TRP A 33 -14.72 -0.74 -2.38
CA TRP A 33 -13.67 0.22 -2.07
C TRP A 33 -12.74 0.47 -3.26
N THR A 34 -12.31 -0.58 -3.96
CA THR A 34 -11.41 -0.44 -5.13
C THR A 34 -12.09 0.34 -6.26
N GLU A 35 -13.35 0.00 -6.58
CA GLU A 35 -14.14 0.71 -7.61
C GLU A 35 -14.31 2.19 -7.25
N ASP A 36 -14.75 2.48 -6.02
CA ASP A 36 -14.94 3.84 -5.52
C ASP A 36 -13.63 4.63 -5.55
N THR A 37 -12.52 4.00 -5.12
CA THR A 37 -11.19 4.63 -5.09
C THR A 37 -10.68 4.97 -6.49
N VAL A 38 -10.84 4.07 -7.47
CA VAL A 38 -10.49 4.36 -8.88
C VAL A 38 -11.27 5.56 -9.40
N ASN A 39 -12.58 5.59 -9.16
CA ASN A 39 -13.44 6.69 -9.59
C ASN A 39 -13.06 8.00 -8.89
N GLU A 40 -12.70 7.95 -7.61
CA GLU A 40 -12.26 9.14 -6.87
C GLU A 40 -10.91 9.65 -7.39
N ILE A 41 -9.91 8.78 -7.55
CA ILE A 41 -8.60 9.15 -8.12
C ILE A 41 -8.80 9.86 -9.46
N ARG A 42 -9.67 9.36 -10.31
CA ARG A 42 -9.88 9.89 -11.66
C ARG A 42 -10.46 11.31 -11.68
N LYS A 43 -11.13 11.75 -10.61
CA LYS A 43 -11.58 13.15 -10.47
C LYS A 43 -10.42 14.14 -10.29
N HIS A 44 -9.28 13.67 -9.79
CA HIS A 44 -8.17 14.53 -9.37
C HIS A 44 -6.92 14.42 -10.23
N THR A 45 -6.80 13.36 -11.06
CA THR A 45 -5.64 13.16 -11.93
C THR A 45 -5.96 12.39 -13.20
N ASN A 46 -5.19 12.65 -14.25
CA ASN A 46 -5.18 11.89 -15.50
C ASN A 46 -4.03 10.88 -15.57
N ARG A 47 -3.24 10.72 -14.49
CA ARG A 47 -2.16 9.73 -14.49
C ARG A 47 -2.70 8.32 -14.69
N LYS A 48 -1.89 7.47 -15.32
CA LYS A 48 -2.16 6.04 -15.37
C LYS A 48 -2.40 5.49 -13.97
N ILE A 49 -3.40 4.62 -13.82
CA ILE A 49 -3.64 3.87 -12.58
C ILE A 49 -3.29 2.41 -12.84
N ILE A 50 -2.41 1.83 -12.03
CA ILE A 50 -2.16 0.39 -12.03
C ILE A 50 -2.79 -0.19 -10.77
N ILE A 51 -3.73 -1.09 -10.95
CA ILE A 51 -4.34 -1.84 -9.85
C ILE A 51 -3.55 -3.12 -9.63
N ARG A 52 -3.06 -3.31 -8.41
CA ARG A 52 -2.37 -4.51 -7.96
C ARG A 52 -3.25 -5.25 -6.95
N PRO A 53 -3.85 -6.40 -7.31
CA PRO A 53 -4.55 -7.25 -6.36
C PRO A 53 -3.57 -7.84 -5.35
N HIS A 54 -4.09 -8.30 -4.20
CA HIS A 54 -3.26 -8.99 -3.21
C HIS A 54 -2.76 -10.35 -3.75
N PRO A 55 -1.50 -10.77 -3.51
CA PRO A 55 -0.94 -12.03 -4.06
C PRO A 55 -1.72 -13.29 -3.67
N LEU A 56 -2.36 -13.30 -2.50
CA LEU A 56 -3.22 -14.41 -2.06
C LEU A 56 -4.65 -14.30 -2.60
N TYR A 57 -4.84 -13.50 -3.62
CA TYR A 57 -6.13 -13.27 -4.22
C TYR A 57 -6.58 -14.47 -5.06
N ARG A 58 -7.79 -14.97 -4.81
CA ARG A 58 -8.36 -16.05 -5.63
C ARG A 58 -9.28 -15.45 -6.69
N LYS A 59 -9.01 -15.78 -7.95
CA LYS A 59 -9.88 -15.40 -9.08
C LYS A 59 -11.31 -15.89 -8.82
N SER A 60 -12.28 -15.01 -8.88
CA SER A 60 -13.70 -15.27 -8.64
C SER A 60 -14.56 -14.49 -9.63
N ALA A 61 -15.85 -14.84 -9.74
CA ALA A 61 -16.78 -14.07 -10.58
C ALA A 61 -16.86 -12.57 -10.17
N LEU A 62 -16.78 -12.29 -8.87
CA LEU A 62 -16.74 -10.91 -8.36
C LEU A 62 -15.47 -10.18 -8.79
N HIS A 63 -14.33 -10.86 -8.79
CA HIS A 63 -13.07 -10.32 -9.30
C HIS A 63 -13.19 -9.91 -10.77
N ASN A 64 -13.66 -10.82 -11.61
CA ASN A 64 -13.81 -10.54 -13.05
C ASN A 64 -14.73 -9.35 -13.28
N LYS A 65 -15.83 -9.27 -12.54
CA LYS A 65 -16.77 -8.14 -12.61
C LYS A 65 -16.12 -6.83 -12.17
N LEU A 66 -15.34 -6.82 -11.10
CA LEU A 66 -14.58 -5.63 -10.70
C LEU A 66 -13.59 -5.24 -11.78
N LYS A 67 -12.79 -6.21 -12.27
CA LYS A 67 -11.76 -5.98 -13.30
C LYS A 67 -12.38 -5.35 -14.56
N GLU A 68 -13.52 -5.87 -15.06
CA GLU A 68 -14.25 -5.29 -16.17
C GLU A 68 -14.67 -3.83 -15.90
N LYS A 69 -15.22 -3.55 -14.73
CA LYS A 69 -15.67 -2.20 -14.37
C LYS A 69 -14.52 -1.20 -14.30
N VAL A 70 -13.44 -1.54 -13.61
CA VAL A 70 -12.31 -0.61 -13.44
C VAL A 70 -11.54 -0.41 -14.74
N LEU A 71 -11.43 -1.43 -15.58
CA LEU A 71 -10.79 -1.31 -16.91
C LEU A 71 -11.61 -0.50 -17.91
N ALA A 72 -12.89 -0.25 -17.64
CA ALA A 72 -13.71 0.68 -18.42
C ALA A 72 -13.38 2.16 -18.13
N VAL A 73 -12.67 2.44 -17.04
CA VAL A 73 -12.19 3.78 -16.72
C VAL A 73 -10.92 4.07 -17.53
N ALA A 74 -10.82 5.28 -18.07
CA ALA A 74 -9.70 5.66 -18.93
C ALA A 74 -8.33 5.51 -18.21
N ASP A 75 -7.37 4.91 -18.91
CA ASP A 75 -5.99 4.70 -18.48
C ASP A 75 -5.85 3.96 -17.12
N VAL A 76 -6.73 3.00 -16.88
CA VAL A 76 -6.65 2.05 -15.76
C VAL A 76 -6.15 0.71 -16.27
N HIS A 77 -5.15 0.16 -15.60
CA HIS A 77 -4.51 -1.11 -15.92
C HIS A 77 -4.60 -2.06 -14.73
N TRP A 78 -4.69 -3.35 -15.02
CA TRP A 78 -4.70 -4.39 -14.01
C TRP A 78 -3.43 -5.22 -14.11
N GLN A 79 -2.63 -5.24 -13.06
CA GLN A 79 -1.42 -6.05 -12.98
C GLN A 79 -1.65 -7.22 -12.02
N GLU A 80 -1.71 -8.43 -12.56
CA GLU A 80 -1.81 -9.62 -11.70
C GLU A 80 -0.60 -9.71 -10.76
N ALA A 81 -0.89 -10.12 -9.52
CA ALA A 81 0.12 -10.29 -8.48
C ALA A 81 0.31 -11.76 -8.10
N ASP A 82 -0.03 -12.67 -9.01
CA ASP A 82 0.14 -14.11 -8.82
C ASP A 82 1.60 -14.49 -9.05
N LEU A 83 2.25 -15.01 -8.00
CA LEU A 83 3.66 -15.43 -8.00
C LEU A 83 3.97 -16.54 -9.01
N THR A 84 2.95 -17.22 -9.53
CA THR A 84 3.08 -18.33 -10.49
C THR A 84 3.01 -17.86 -11.94
N GLU A 85 2.62 -16.61 -12.18
CA GLU A 85 2.53 -16.08 -13.54
C GLU A 85 3.93 -15.70 -14.08
N PRO A 86 4.21 -15.97 -15.37
CA PRO A 86 5.52 -15.71 -15.98
C PRO A 86 5.89 -14.22 -16.01
N ASP A 87 4.91 -13.35 -16.03
CA ASP A 87 5.03 -11.89 -16.07
C ASP A 87 4.80 -11.24 -14.70
N PHE A 88 4.98 -12.01 -13.62
CA PHE A 88 4.89 -11.49 -12.26
C PHE A 88 5.89 -10.35 -12.05
N VAL A 89 5.37 -9.22 -11.60
CA VAL A 89 6.15 -8.04 -11.23
C VAL A 89 6.15 -7.88 -9.72
N THR A 90 7.34 -7.80 -9.11
CA THR A 90 7.48 -7.59 -7.67
C THR A 90 6.96 -6.20 -7.26
N ILE A 91 6.61 -6.04 -5.99
CA ILE A 91 6.23 -4.73 -5.46
C ILE A 91 7.38 -3.72 -5.59
N ALA A 92 8.62 -4.15 -5.34
CA ALA A 92 9.80 -3.31 -5.46
C ALA A 92 9.99 -2.75 -6.87
N GLU A 93 9.80 -3.58 -7.91
CA GLU A 93 9.85 -3.14 -9.30
C GLU A 93 8.75 -2.12 -9.62
N GLN A 94 7.53 -2.35 -9.15
CA GLN A 94 6.43 -1.40 -9.36
C GLN A 94 6.66 -0.07 -8.63
N LEU A 95 7.24 -0.09 -7.43
CA LEU A 95 7.56 1.14 -6.70
C LEU A 95 8.62 2.01 -7.39
N ASN A 96 9.44 1.45 -8.29
CA ASN A 96 10.48 2.23 -8.97
C ASN A 96 9.93 3.41 -9.78
N ASN A 97 8.80 3.21 -10.48
CA ASN A 97 8.19 4.23 -11.34
C ASN A 97 6.82 4.72 -10.82
N ALA A 98 6.44 4.36 -9.61
CA ALA A 98 5.21 4.87 -9.03
C ALA A 98 5.36 6.34 -8.62
N TRP A 99 4.41 7.18 -9.04
CA TRP A 99 4.25 8.55 -8.55
C TRP A 99 3.84 8.57 -7.09
N CYS A 100 2.83 7.79 -6.75
CA CYS A 100 2.44 7.46 -5.39
C CYS A 100 1.71 6.13 -5.34
N THR A 101 1.57 5.58 -4.15
CA THR A 101 0.72 4.42 -3.88
C THR A 101 -0.59 4.86 -3.21
N VAL A 102 -1.65 4.07 -3.41
CA VAL A 102 -2.91 4.22 -2.66
C VAL A 102 -3.20 2.89 -2.00
N THR A 103 -3.37 2.90 -0.68
CA THR A 103 -3.59 1.70 0.13
C THR A 103 -4.76 1.91 1.09
N TYR A 104 -5.49 0.86 1.42
CA TYR A 104 -6.45 0.93 2.54
C TYR A 104 -5.67 0.96 3.86
N SER A 105 -5.10 -0.17 4.27
CA SER A 105 -4.20 -0.30 5.42
C SER A 105 -3.08 -1.33 5.17
N SER A 106 -2.77 -1.58 3.89
CA SER A 106 -1.83 -2.61 3.46
C SER A 106 -0.39 -2.30 3.89
N GLY A 107 0.36 -3.35 4.25
CA GLY A 107 1.82 -3.29 4.46
C GLY A 107 2.61 -2.74 3.27
N THR A 108 2.07 -2.81 2.06
CA THR A 108 2.65 -2.18 0.86
C THR A 108 2.85 -0.66 1.02
N GLY A 109 2.04 -0.01 1.87
CA GLY A 109 2.27 1.39 2.24
C GLY A 109 3.60 1.59 2.96
N ILE A 110 4.01 0.63 3.81
CA ILE A 110 5.33 0.65 4.47
C ILE A 110 6.42 0.52 3.43
N ASP A 111 6.29 -0.45 2.51
CA ASP A 111 7.27 -0.65 1.42
C ASP A 111 7.41 0.62 0.58
N ALA A 112 6.30 1.29 0.26
CA ALA A 112 6.30 2.54 -0.49
C ALA A 112 7.07 3.64 0.25
N VAL A 113 6.70 3.94 1.50
CA VAL A 113 7.30 5.02 2.30
C VAL A 113 8.79 4.78 2.55
N ILE A 114 9.21 3.54 2.84
CA ILE A 114 10.63 3.19 3.02
C ILE A 114 11.41 3.41 1.72
N ASN A 115 10.82 3.11 0.56
CA ASN A 115 11.42 3.33 -0.75
C ASN A 115 11.27 4.78 -1.28
N GLY A 116 10.82 5.71 -0.44
CA GLY A 116 10.66 7.11 -0.79
C GLY A 116 9.47 7.41 -1.72
N VAL A 117 8.57 6.45 -1.93
CA VAL A 117 7.34 6.64 -2.70
C VAL A 117 6.25 7.19 -1.78
N PRO A 118 5.65 8.35 -2.09
CA PRO A 118 4.51 8.86 -1.32
C PRO A 118 3.35 7.86 -1.30
N ASN A 119 2.55 7.89 -0.23
CA ASN A 119 1.38 7.05 -0.10
C ASN A 119 0.13 7.87 0.25
N VAL A 120 -1.02 7.44 -0.21
CA VAL A 120 -2.32 7.87 0.28
C VAL A 120 -2.91 6.71 1.10
N ALA A 121 -3.10 6.93 2.40
CA ALA A 121 -3.64 5.96 3.35
C ALA A 121 -5.14 6.19 3.54
N CYS A 122 -5.98 5.26 3.10
CA CYS A 122 -7.44 5.42 3.13
C CYS A 122 -8.09 5.00 4.47
N ASP A 123 -7.32 4.49 5.42
CA ASP A 123 -7.82 4.09 6.75
C ASP A 123 -6.84 4.47 7.86
N THR A 124 -7.37 4.97 8.98
CA THR A 124 -6.59 5.36 10.16
C THR A 124 -5.82 4.22 10.81
N GLY A 125 -6.16 2.96 10.51
CA GLY A 125 -5.43 1.77 10.94
C GLY A 125 -4.19 1.46 10.11
N SER A 126 -3.89 2.28 9.08
CA SER A 126 -2.67 2.12 8.30
C SER A 126 -1.44 2.50 9.12
N MET A 127 -0.42 1.65 9.13
CA MET A 127 0.84 1.91 9.82
C MET A 127 1.63 3.09 9.24
N VAL A 128 1.26 3.57 8.07
CA VAL A 128 1.87 4.75 7.41
C VAL A 128 0.97 5.98 7.46
N TYR A 129 -0.12 5.94 8.23
CA TYR A 129 -1.12 7.03 8.25
C TYR A 129 -0.48 8.40 8.55
N ASP A 130 0.39 8.46 9.56
CA ASP A 130 1.04 9.70 10.01
C ASP A 130 2.06 10.28 9.01
N VAL A 131 2.47 9.52 8.01
CA VAL A 131 3.46 9.91 6.99
C VAL A 131 2.92 9.74 5.56
N SER A 132 1.61 9.83 5.43
CA SER A 132 0.87 9.70 4.17
C SER A 132 -0.11 10.86 4.01
N SER A 133 -0.52 11.14 2.78
CA SER A 133 -1.78 11.84 2.54
C SER A 133 -2.94 10.96 2.99
N THR A 134 -4.01 11.59 3.47
CA THR A 134 -5.22 10.89 3.94
C THR A 134 -6.44 11.21 3.10
N ASP A 135 -6.28 12.10 2.13
CA ASP A 135 -7.29 12.48 1.14
C ASP A 135 -6.77 12.19 -0.28
N ILE A 136 -7.57 11.52 -1.09
CA ILE A 136 -7.25 11.22 -2.49
C ILE A 136 -7.14 12.52 -3.31
N ALA A 137 -7.79 13.59 -2.91
CA ALA A 137 -7.66 14.90 -3.56
C ALA A 137 -6.22 15.43 -3.58
N GLU A 138 -5.36 14.96 -2.67
CA GLU A 138 -3.94 15.33 -2.61
C GLU A 138 -3.06 14.52 -3.57
N ILE A 139 -3.63 13.66 -4.43
CA ILE A 139 -2.89 12.67 -5.24
C ILE A 139 -1.82 13.29 -6.15
N GLU A 140 -2.02 14.53 -6.63
CA GLU A 140 -1.01 15.24 -7.43
C GLU A 140 0.04 15.96 -6.58
N ASN A 141 -0.25 16.19 -5.31
CA ASN A 141 0.69 16.77 -4.34
C ASN A 141 0.69 15.99 -3.04
N PRO A 142 1.05 14.69 -3.08
CA PRO A 142 0.99 13.84 -1.91
C PRO A 142 2.01 14.25 -0.85
N PHE A 143 1.75 13.83 0.41
CA PHE A 143 2.62 14.11 1.55
C PHE A 143 4.09 13.74 1.25
N ARG A 144 4.99 14.68 1.52
CA ARG A 144 6.45 14.52 1.43
C ARG A 144 7.16 15.20 2.62
N GLY A 145 6.51 15.20 3.78
CA GLY A 145 7.08 15.74 5.02
C GLY A 145 8.13 14.83 5.65
N ASP A 146 8.56 15.20 6.85
CA ASP A 146 9.53 14.41 7.61
C ASP A 146 8.95 13.04 8.00
N LYS A 147 9.71 11.98 7.73
CA LYS A 147 9.37 10.59 8.07
C LYS A 147 10.37 9.92 9.01
N LYS A 148 11.40 10.63 9.45
CA LYS A 148 12.50 10.06 10.22
C LYS A 148 12.03 9.40 11.52
N GLN A 149 11.18 10.08 12.29
CA GLN A 149 10.66 9.54 13.52
C GLN A 149 9.81 8.28 13.28
N TRP A 150 8.98 8.30 12.24
CA TRP A 150 8.18 7.14 11.84
C TRP A 150 9.08 5.97 11.41
N THR A 151 10.10 6.21 10.57
CA THR A 151 11.03 5.16 10.12
C THR A 151 11.74 4.50 11.30
N ASN A 152 12.18 5.29 12.28
CA ASN A 152 12.76 4.75 13.49
C ASN A 152 11.76 3.87 14.27
N LYS A 153 10.51 4.31 14.44
CA LYS A 153 9.47 3.50 15.09
C LYS A 153 9.25 2.17 14.38
N ILE A 154 9.11 2.18 13.05
CA ILE A 154 8.90 0.96 12.27
C ILE A 154 10.09 0.01 12.38
N ALA A 155 11.32 0.51 12.34
CA ALA A 155 12.52 -0.31 12.54
C ALA A 155 12.51 -1.04 13.89
N HIS A 156 12.05 -0.39 14.96
CA HIS A 156 11.92 -0.99 16.30
C HIS A 156 10.74 -1.98 16.44
N CYS A 157 9.84 -2.02 15.46
CA CYS A 157 8.70 -2.95 15.46
C CYS A 157 8.93 -4.17 14.56
N GLN A 158 10.11 -4.30 13.95
CA GLN A 158 10.46 -5.42 13.08
C GLN A 158 11.44 -6.34 13.81
N TRP A 159 11.16 -7.64 13.76
CA TRP A 159 11.93 -8.67 14.43
C TRP A 159 12.22 -9.80 13.45
N SER A 160 13.43 -10.31 13.46
CA SER A 160 13.80 -11.50 12.72
C SER A 160 13.23 -12.77 13.39
N ILE A 161 13.21 -13.87 12.66
CA ILE A 161 12.79 -15.16 13.23
C ILE A 161 13.70 -15.56 14.38
N GLU A 162 15.01 -15.32 14.25
CA GLU A 162 16.01 -15.61 15.27
C GLU A 162 15.76 -14.81 16.56
N GLU A 163 15.39 -13.54 16.47
CA GLU A 163 15.04 -12.71 17.62
C GLU A 163 13.73 -13.15 18.29
N PHE A 164 12.78 -13.71 17.52
CA PHE A 164 11.59 -14.36 18.09
C PHE A 164 11.98 -15.66 18.81
N GLU A 165 12.80 -16.51 18.19
CA GLU A 165 13.23 -17.81 18.76
C GLU A 165 14.11 -17.64 19.99
N SER A 166 14.98 -16.62 20.03
CA SER A 166 15.82 -16.28 21.19
C SER A 166 15.03 -15.66 22.35
N GLY A 167 13.83 -15.16 22.08
CA GLY A 167 13.00 -14.46 23.05
C GLY A 167 13.34 -12.98 23.23
N GLU A 168 14.26 -12.42 22.46
CA GLU A 168 14.64 -11.00 22.52
C GLU A 168 13.44 -10.08 22.24
N CYS A 169 12.64 -10.42 21.24
CA CYS A 169 11.40 -9.70 20.93
C CYS A 169 10.49 -9.62 22.16
N TRP A 170 10.27 -10.75 22.84
CA TRP A 170 9.43 -10.81 24.03
C TRP A 170 9.99 -10.00 25.20
N GLN A 171 11.29 -10.07 25.43
CA GLN A 171 11.95 -9.30 26.49
C GLN A 171 11.81 -7.79 26.24
N HIS A 172 11.97 -7.35 24.99
CA HIS A 172 11.79 -5.95 24.61
C HIS A 172 10.34 -5.47 24.81
N VAL A 173 9.37 -6.21 24.31
CA VAL A 173 7.93 -5.88 24.45
C VAL A 173 7.53 -5.86 25.93
N ASN A 174 8.00 -6.84 26.71
CA ASN A 174 7.69 -6.94 28.14
C ASN A 174 8.24 -5.74 28.92
N LYS A 175 9.46 -5.29 28.58
CA LYS A 175 10.05 -4.10 29.19
C LYS A 175 9.26 -2.82 28.88
N ILE A 176 8.70 -2.70 27.67
CA ILE A 176 7.86 -1.53 27.29
C ILE A 176 6.50 -1.56 28.02
N LEU A 177 5.91 -2.76 28.18
CA LEU A 177 4.56 -2.88 28.73
C LEU A 177 4.53 -2.88 30.25
N TYR A 178 5.58 -3.38 30.92
CA TYR A 178 5.57 -3.69 32.35
C TYR A 178 6.80 -3.17 33.11
N GLY A 179 7.80 -2.61 32.44
CA GLY A 179 9.00 -1.99 33.04
C GLY A 179 8.80 -0.52 33.26
#